data_b2170ff102458e983834a02ad0247e3c
#
_entry.id   b2170ff102458e983834a02ad0247e3c
#
_cell.length_a   1.000
_cell.length_b   1.000
_cell.length_c   1.000
_cell.angle_alpha   90.00
_cell.angle_beta   90.00
_cell.angle_gamma   90.00
#
_symmetry.space_group_name_H-M   'P 1'
#
loop_
_entity.id
_entity.type
_entity.pdbx_description
1 polymer ?
#
loop_
_entity_poly.entity_id
_entity_poly.type
_entity_poly.pdbx_seq_one_letter_code
_entity_poly.pdbx_strand_id
1 'polypeptide(L)'
;MTKILIIEDEEPIRRVLVKILGEENDQFVISQAEDGKQGTKMIYEDEFDLILCDIKMPKMDGLEVLDKANKKGVTTPFIMLTGHGNIETAVHAMKIGAYDFIPKPPDLNRLLISIRNAIESKHLIKENVRLKKKIAKKYDIIGSAPKIKKVTELIDKVAPTQARILITGPNGTGKELVAHQIHQKSDRYHHPLIEVNCAAIPSELIESELFGHLKGAFTSAVKDRKGKFEAATQGTLFLDEIGDLSLSAQAKVLRALQENKVQRVGSDKDISVDVRILAATNKNLKEEIKAGRFREDLYHRLAVILIEVPPLSDRKVDIPILVEHFISQISKKDGIPIKKIDTAALVLLKQYPWSGNVRELRNVIERLMILGDNPITKKNIVQFAPK
;
A
#
# COMPACT_ATOMS: atom_id res chain seq x y z
N MET A 1 22.09 8.00 13.23
CA MET A 1 23.26 7.19 13.62
C MET A 1 22.99 5.76 13.19
N THR A 2 23.91 5.14 12.44
CA THR A 2 23.78 3.77 11.92
C THR A 2 24.49 2.80 12.87
N LYS A 3 23.76 1.84 13.42
CA LYS A 3 24.30 0.86 14.38
C LYS A 3 24.81 -0.38 13.64
N ILE A 4 26.08 -0.70 13.78
CA ILE A 4 26.74 -1.87 13.18
C ILE A 4 27.20 -2.80 14.28
N LEU A 5 26.88 -4.09 14.19
CA LEU A 5 27.41 -5.13 15.06
C LEU A 5 28.49 -5.92 14.31
N ILE A 6 29.64 -6.05 14.92
CA ILE A 6 30.75 -6.92 14.46
C ILE A 6 30.82 -8.13 15.38
N ILE A 7 30.70 -9.34 14.82
CA ILE A 7 30.84 -10.61 15.54
C ILE A 7 32.06 -11.31 14.96
N GLU A 8 33.15 -11.31 15.72
CA GLU A 8 34.46 -11.81 15.26
C GLU A 8 35.26 -12.24 16.50
N ASP A 9 35.76 -13.46 16.52
CA ASP A 9 36.52 -13.97 17.68
C ASP A 9 37.98 -13.49 17.70
N GLU A 10 38.57 -13.25 16.52
CA GLU A 10 39.92 -12.75 16.41
C GLU A 10 40.01 -11.25 16.73
N GLU A 11 40.51 -10.89 17.91
CA GLU A 11 40.64 -9.49 18.37
C GLU A 11 41.40 -8.59 17.38
N PRO A 12 42.52 -9.00 16.73
CA PRO A 12 43.21 -8.16 15.75
C PRO A 12 42.32 -7.79 14.55
N ILE A 13 41.55 -8.76 14.02
CA ILE A 13 40.66 -8.54 12.89
C ILE A 13 39.52 -7.61 13.32
N ARG A 14 38.94 -7.86 14.48
CA ARG A 14 37.86 -7.03 15.06
C ARG A 14 38.29 -5.57 15.20
N ARG A 15 39.51 -5.32 15.74
CA ARG A 15 40.05 -3.97 15.85
C ARG A 15 40.24 -3.27 14.51
N VAL A 16 40.74 -3.99 13.50
CA VAL A 16 40.94 -3.46 12.15
C VAL A 16 39.61 -3.07 11.54
N LEU A 17 38.58 -3.92 11.64
CA LEU A 17 37.24 -3.62 11.14
C LEU A 17 36.62 -2.39 11.82
N VAL A 18 36.77 -2.28 13.15
CA VAL A 18 36.28 -1.12 13.90
C VAL A 18 36.97 0.16 13.43
N LYS A 19 38.29 0.13 13.24
CA LYS A 19 39.06 1.28 12.76
C LYS A 19 38.63 1.70 11.36
N ILE A 20 38.53 0.75 10.42
CA ILE A 20 38.12 1.00 9.04
C ILE A 20 36.72 1.65 9.00
N LEU A 21 35.76 1.10 9.74
CA LEU A 21 34.39 1.62 9.76
C LEU A 21 34.29 2.97 10.48
N GLY A 22 35.11 3.20 11.54
CA GLY A 22 35.15 4.49 12.22
C GLY A 22 35.74 5.61 11.37
N GLU A 23 36.73 5.29 10.53
CA GLU A 23 37.34 6.25 9.59
C GLU A 23 36.45 6.54 8.38
N GLU A 24 35.58 5.58 8.00
CA GLU A 24 34.68 5.73 6.85
C GLU A 24 33.53 6.71 7.14
N ASN A 25 32.94 6.65 8.34
CA ASN A 25 31.81 7.51 8.67
C ASN A 25 31.64 7.69 10.17
N ASP A 26 31.80 8.93 10.67
CA ASP A 26 31.64 9.31 12.07
C ASP A 26 30.21 9.03 12.63
N GLN A 27 29.24 8.74 11.77
CA GLN A 27 27.87 8.41 12.19
C GLN A 27 27.68 6.92 12.51
N PHE A 28 28.69 6.08 12.31
CA PHE A 28 28.61 4.66 12.65
C PHE A 28 28.82 4.45 14.14
N VAL A 29 27.87 3.78 14.78
CA VAL A 29 27.97 3.31 16.16
C VAL A 29 28.26 1.82 16.09
N ILE A 30 29.50 1.44 16.45
CA ILE A 30 30.00 0.08 16.29
C ILE A 30 29.93 -0.64 17.62
N SER A 31 29.19 -1.75 17.65
CA SER A 31 29.15 -2.70 18.75
C SER A 31 29.95 -3.94 18.37
N GLN A 32 30.56 -4.60 19.37
CA GLN A 32 31.46 -5.74 19.17
C GLN A 32 30.98 -6.94 19.99
N ALA A 33 31.10 -8.12 19.42
CA ALA A 33 30.91 -9.40 20.09
C ALA A 33 32.09 -10.33 19.75
N GLU A 34 32.56 -11.07 20.75
CA GLU A 34 33.74 -11.94 20.67
C GLU A 34 33.39 -13.39 20.27
N ASP A 35 32.13 -13.75 20.25
CA ASP A 35 31.65 -15.06 19.84
C ASP A 35 30.18 -14.98 19.38
N GLY A 36 29.72 -16.04 18.72
CA GLY A 36 28.36 -16.12 18.20
C GLY A 36 27.27 -16.11 19.28
N LYS A 37 27.57 -16.57 20.52
CA LYS A 37 26.59 -16.50 21.63
C LYS A 37 26.36 -15.08 22.10
N GLN A 38 27.44 -14.31 22.29
CA GLN A 38 27.36 -12.89 22.65
C GLN A 38 26.69 -12.11 21.54
N GLY A 39 27.06 -12.34 20.27
CA GLY A 39 26.44 -11.72 19.12
C GLY A 39 24.93 -11.97 19.05
N THR A 40 24.51 -13.24 19.21
CA THR A 40 23.09 -13.60 19.23
C THR A 40 22.32 -12.91 20.35
N LYS A 41 22.92 -12.79 21.55
CA LYS A 41 22.29 -12.09 22.68
C LYS A 41 22.09 -10.61 22.34
N MET A 42 23.12 -9.93 21.81
CA MET A 42 23.05 -8.52 21.42
C MET A 42 22.01 -8.27 20.32
N ILE A 43 21.90 -9.17 19.33
CA ILE A 43 20.90 -9.10 18.26
C ILE A 43 19.47 -9.12 18.82
N TYR A 44 19.24 -9.81 19.94
CA TYR A 44 17.92 -9.90 20.57
C TYR A 44 17.59 -8.75 21.51
N GLU A 45 18.64 -8.11 22.08
CA GLU A 45 18.48 -7.01 23.02
C GLU A 45 18.44 -5.63 22.33
N ASP A 46 19.11 -5.49 21.16
CA ASP A 46 19.24 -4.24 20.42
C ASP A 46 18.90 -4.38 18.95
N GLU A 47 18.49 -3.26 18.31
CA GLU A 47 18.33 -3.16 16.85
C GLU A 47 19.63 -2.67 16.21
N PHE A 48 20.15 -3.43 15.24
CA PHE A 48 21.31 -3.06 14.42
C PHE A 48 20.89 -2.80 12.98
N ASP A 49 21.59 -1.92 12.28
CA ASP A 49 21.34 -1.62 10.87
C ASP A 49 22.11 -2.56 9.94
N LEU A 50 23.21 -3.13 10.41
CA LEU A 50 24.02 -4.11 9.72
C LEU A 50 24.71 -5.02 10.74
N ILE A 51 24.93 -6.28 10.37
CA ILE A 51 25.73 -7.24 11.12
C ILE A 51 26.85 -7.76 10.22
N LEU A 52 28.11 -7.57 10.65
CA LEU A 52 29.27 -8.25 10.10
C LEU A 52 29.55 -9.46 10.99
N CYS A 53 29.55 -10.64 10.43
CA CYS A 53 29.70 -11.86 11.21
C CYS A 53 30.73 -12.80 10.58
N ASP A 54 31.75 -13.19 11.34
CA ASP A 54 32.61 -14.29 10.93
C ASP A 54 31.83 -15.60 10.92
N ILE A 55 32.16 -16.45 9.96
CA ILE A 55 31.56 -17.78 9.86
C ILE A 55 32.16 -18.73 10.89
N LYS A 56 33.49 -18.76 11.01
CA LYS A 56 34.17 -19.73 11.87
C LYS A 56 34.52 -19.12 13.22
N MET A 57 33.68 -19.35 14.20
CA MET A 57 33.89 -18.89 15.57
C MET A 57 33.68 -20.01 16.57
N PRO A 58 34.38 -19.96 17.77
CA PRO A 58 34.13 -20.92 18.85
C PRO A 58 32.73 -20.76 19.44
N LYS A 59 32.22 -21.83 20.08
CA LYS A 59 30.93 -21.92 20.80
C LYS A 59 29.70 -21.87 19.91
N MET A 60 29.64 -21.03 18.90
CA MET A 60 28.53 -20.90 17.95
C MET A 60 29.07 -20.27 16.67
N ASP A 61 28.92 -20.94 15.53
CA ASP A 61 29.38 -20.42 14.26
C ASP A 61 28.44 -19.34 13.70
N GLY A 62 28.94 -18.56 12.73
CA GLY A 62 28.18 -17.47 12.14
C GLY A 62 26.93 -17.89 11.36
N LEU A 63 26.94 -19.10 10.80
CA LEU A 63 25.75 -19.64 10.10
C LEU A 63 24.63 -19.98 11.09
N GLU A 64 24.98 -20.53 12.26
CA GLU A 64 24.02 -20.75 13.35
C GLU A 64 23.46 -19.42 13.89
N VAL A 65 24.30 -18.37 13.98
CA VAL A 65 23.83 -17.02 14.39
C VAL A 65 22.80 -16.49 13.40
N LEU A 66 23.10 -16.57 12.09
CA LEU A 66 22.20 -16.12 11.02
C LEU A 66 20.88 -16.92 11.02
N ASP A 67 20.94 -18.24 11.12
CA ASP A 67 19.75 -19.11 11.14
C ASP A 67 18.86 -18.78 12.36
N LYS A 68 19.44 -18.58 13.55
CA LYS A 68 18.70 -18.22 14.75
C LYS A 68 18.07 -16.82 14.63
N ALA A 69 18.79 -15.85 14.06
CA ALA A 69 18.27 -14.51 13.80
C ALA A 69 17.06 -14.56 12.84
N ASN A 70 17.18 -15.31 11.75
CA ASN A 70 16.10 -15.50 10.77
C ASN A 70 14.87 -16.17 11.38
N LYS A 71 15.03 -17.23 12.18
CA LYS A 71 13.93 -17.90 12.90
C LYS A 71 13.20 -16.99 13.88
N LYS A 72 13.88 -15.98 14.42
CA LYS A 72 13.28 -14.94 15.27
C LYS A 72 12.70 -13.76 14.50
N GLY A 73 12.78 -13.77 13.17
CA GLY A 73 12.23 -12.69 12.32
C GLY A 73 13.09 -11.42 12.30
N VAL A 74 14.38 -11.52 12.62
CA VAL A 74 15.32 -10.40 12.50
C VAL A 74 15.57 -10.11 11.02
N THR A 75 15.28 -8.88 10.58
CA THR A 75 15.42 -8.44 9.18
C THR A 75 16.70 -7.64 8.92
N THR A 76 17.61 -7.60 9.87
CA THR A 76 18.90 -6.91 9.73
C THR A 76 19.77 -7.66 8.73
N PRO A 77 20.36 -6.99 7.72
CA PRO A 77 21.26 -7.62 6.77
C PRO A 77 22.52 -8.14 7.46
N PHE A 78 22.94 -9.36 7.10
CA PHE A 78 24.18 -9.98 7.51
C PHE A 78 25.17 -10.00 6.36
N ILE A 79 26.38 -9.49 6.57
CA ILE A 79 27.53 -9.71 5.69
C ILE A 79 28.42 -10.71 6.41
N MET A 80 28.66 -11.88 5.75
CA MET A 80 29.43 -12.97 6.32
C MET A 80 30.90 -12.81 5.94
N LEU A 81 31.80 -12.92 6.92
CA LEU A 81 33.24 -12.95 6.69
C LEU A 81 33.67 -14.42 6.61
N THR A 82 34.42 -14.80 5.53
CA THR A 82 34.80 -16.20 5.31
C THR A 82 36.31 -16.35 5.23
N GLY A 83 36.88 -17.33 5.88
CA GLY A 83 38.27 -17.72 5.67
C GLY A 83 38.49 -18.34 4.28
N HIS A 84 39.74 -18.49 3.87
CA HIS A 84 40.13 -18.95 2.52
C HIS A 84 39.39 -20.22 2.05
N GLY A 85 38.84 -20.17 0.83
CA GLY A 85 38.64 -21.34 -0.04
C GLY A 85 37.28 -22.05 0.06
N ASN A 86 36.30 -21.64 0.85
CA ASN A 86 35.06 -22.42 0.96
C ASN A 86 33.85 -21.78 0.26
N ILE A 87 33.83 -21.92 -1.08
CA ILE A 87 32.72 -21.46 -1.94
C ILE A 87 31.39 -22.11 -1.49
N GLU A 88 31.41 -23.37 -1.04
CA GLU A 88 30.23 -24.09 -0.58
C GLU A 88 29.61 -23.41 0.67
N THR A 89 30.43 -23.01 1.61
CA THR A 89 29.98 -22.29 2.82
C THR A 89 29.39 -20.92 2.48
N ALA A 90 30.02 -20.20 1.53
CA ALA A 90 29.50 -18.91 1.06
C ALA A 90 28.14 -19.07 0.37
N VAL A 91 27.99 -20.07 -0.51
CA VAL A 91 26.73 -20.41 -1.17
C VAL A 91 25.67 -20.83 -0.14
N HIS A 92 26.05 -21.55 0.90
CA HIS A 92 25.14 -21.93 1.98
C HIS A 92 24.68 -20.71 2.76
N ALA A 93 25.58 -19.79 3.13
CA ALA A 93 25.23 -18.55 3.79
C ALA A 93 24.20 -17.73 2.99
N MET A 94 24.41 -17.61 1.67
CA MET A 94 23.46 -16.91 0.79
C MET A 94 22.09 -17.60 0.74
N LYS A 95 22.06 -18.93 0.71
CA LYS A 95 20.80 -19.72 0.71
C LYS A 95 19.99 -19.55 1.99
N ILE A 96 20.64 -19.39 3.13
CA ILE A 96 19.98 -19.16 4.43
C ILE A 96 19.69 -17.68 4.71
N GLY A 97 19.99 -16.77 3.75
CA GLY A 97 19.56 -15.38 3.81
C GLY A 97 20.61 -14.36 4.21
N ALA A 98 21.90 -14.68 4.07
CA ALA A 98 22.95 -13.63 4.16
C ALA A 98 22.77 -12.62 3.03
N TYR A 99 23.03 -11.36 3.30
CA TYR A 99 23.00 -10.29 2.31
C TYR A 99 24.17 -10.38 1.33
N ASP A 100 25.36 -10.63 1.86
CA ASP A 100 26.60 -10.81 1.07
C ASP A 100 27.60 -11.63 1.88
N PHE A 101 28.69 -12.07 1.21
CA PHE A 101 29.83 -12.68 1.85
C PHE A 101 31.15 -12.06 1.36
N ILE A 102 32.15 -11.96 2.23
CA ILE A 102 33.44 -11.36 1.94
C ILE A 102 34.55 -12.29 2.42
N PRO A 103 35.49 -12.69 1.55
CA PRO A 103 36.63 -13.52 1.94
C PRO A 103 37.60 -12.74 2.82
N LYS A 104 38.22 -13.40 3.80
CA LYS A 104 39.35 -12.88 4.59
C LYS A 104 40.67 -13.14 3.87
N PRO A 105 41.60 -12.17 3.83
CA PRO A 105 41.49 -10.81 4.32
C PRO A 105 40.52 -9.99 3.44
N PRO A 106 39.66 -9.17 4.04
CA PRO A 106 38.67 -8.42 3.28
C PRO A 106 39.31 -7.34 2.38
N ASP A 107 38.95 -7.34 1.11
CA ASP A 107 39.22 -6.17 0.27
C ASP A 107 38.40 -5.00 0.78
N LEU A 108 39.08 -3.89 1.10
CA LEU A 108 38.48 -2.74 1.74
C LEU A 108 37.36 -2.12 0.89
N ASN A 109 37.59 -1.94 -0.41
CA ASN A 109 36.63 -1.32 -1.30
C ASN A 109 35.37 -2.19 -1.42
N ARG A 110 35.54 -3.49 -1.59
CA ARG A 110 34.43 -4.45 -1.65
C ARG A 110 33.62 -4.46 -0.35
N LEU A 111 34.30 -4.48 0.81
CA LEU A 111 33.64 -4.43 2.12
C LEU A 111 32.78 -3.19 2.27
N LEU A 112 33.34 -2.00 1.98
CA LEU A 112 32.64 -0.73 2.13
C LEU A 112 31.45 -0.60 1.16
N ILE A 113 31.61 -1.06 -0.09
CA ILE A 113 30.50 -1.10 -1.07
C ILE A 113 29.37 -2.01 -0.56
N SER A 114 29.69 -3.22 -0.11
CA SER A 114 28.67 -4.14 0.43
C SER A 114 27.96 -3.56 1.65
N ILE A 115 28.68 -2.91 2.56
CA ILE A 115 28.13 -2.27 3.75
C ILE A 115 27.15 -1.15 3.35
N ARG A 116 27.57 -0.24 2.48
CA ARG A 116 26.72 0.87 2.01
C ARG A 116 25.43 0.34 1.36
N ASN A 117 25.56 -0.62 0.44
CA ASN A 117 24.42 -1.22 -0.25
C ASN A 117 23.46 -1.95 0.72
N ALA A 118 23.98 -2.66 1.71
CA ALA A 118 23.17 -3.36 2.71
C ALA A 118 22.38 -2.38 3.58
N ILE A 119 23.02 -1.30 4.05
CA ILE A 119 22.38 -0.24 4.86
C ILE A 119 21.31 0.48 4.04
N GLU A 120 21.62 0.85 2.79
CA GLU A 120 20.67 1.52 1.90
C GLU A 120 19.45 0.64 1.61
N SER A 121 19.67 -0.64 1.30
CA SER A 121 18.58 -1.62 1.09
C SER A 121 17.65 -1.72 2.31
N LYS A 122 18.22 -1.81 3.53
CA LYS A 122 17.44 -1.82 4.77
C LYS A 122 16.65 -0.54 4.96
N HIS A 123 17.27 0.61 4.69
CA HIS A 123 16.61 1.92 4.77
C HIS A 123 15.42 2.01 3.83
N LEU A 124 15.60 1.61 2.57
CA LEU A 124 14.53 1.59 1.56
C LEU A 124 13.38 0.65 1.96
N ILE A 125 13.68 -0.54 2.49
CA ILE A 125 12.66 -1.47 3.00
C ILE A 125 11.88 -0.83 4.16
N LYS A 126 12.58 -0.25 5.14
CA LYS A 126 11.97 0.39 6.33
C LYS A 126 11.11 1.59 5.93
N GLU A 127 11.58 2.40 4.98
CA GLU A 127 10.82 3.53 4.46
C GLU A 127 9.58 3.08 3.67
N ASN A 128 9.70 2.06 2.83
CA ASN A 128 8.59 1.47 2.10
C ASN A 128 7.50 0.94 3.06
N VAL A 129 7.88 0.22 4.12
CA VAL A 129 6.94 -0.24 5.16
C VAL A 129 6.28 0.94 5.88
N ARG A 130 7.02 2.00 6.20
CA ARG A 130 6.49 3.22 6.83
C ARG A 130 5.51 3.95 5.92
N LEU A 131 5.85 4.09 4.63
CA LEU A 131 4.98 4.71 3.62
C LEU A 131 3.71 3.89 3.42
N LYS A 132 3.83 2.57 3.31
CA LYS A 132 2.67 1.66 3.23
C LYS A 132 1.75 1.77 4.45
N LYS A 133 2.31 1.84 5.67
CA LYS A 133 1.52 2.05 6.90
C LYS A 133 0.82 3.42 6.92
N LYS A 134 1.46 4.47 6.40
CA LYS A 134 0.81 5.79 6.26
C LYS A 134 -0.35 5.77 5.26
N ILE A 135 -0.14 5.11 4.11
CA ILE A 135 -1.17 4.93 3.09
C ILE A 135 -2.33 4.10 3.66
N ALA A 136 -2.05 3.00 4.36
CA ALA A 136 -3.06 2.16 4.98
C ALA A 136 -3.99 2.96 5.90
N LYS A 137 -3.42 3.77 6.81
CA LYS A 137 -4.20 4.64 7.70
C LYS A 137 -5.05 5.70 6.99
N LYS A 138 -4.66 6.11 5.78
CA LYS A 138 -5.43 7.07 4.99
C LYS A 138 -6.77 6.49 4.51
N TYR A 139 -6.82 5.17 4.31
CA TYR A 139 -7.98 4.46 3.74
C TYR A 139 -8.75 3.63 4.78
N ASP A 140 -8.60 3.94 6.08
CA ASP A 140 -9.37 3.28 7.13
C ASP A 140 -10.86 3.63 7.02
N ILE A 141 -11.71 2.60 7.10
CA ILE A 141 -13.16 2.78 7.14
C ILE A 141 -13.57 3.08 8.58
N ILE A 142 -14.09 4.28 8.79
CA ILE A 142 -14.51 4.76 10.10
C ILE A 142 -16.02 4.63 10.23
N GLY A 143 -16.46 3.99 11.31
CA GLY A 143 -17.86 3.81 11.64
C GLY A 143 -18.08 2.64 12.60
N SER A 144 -19.19 2.73 13.34
CA SER A 144 -19.63 1.72 14.31
C SER A 144 -21.01 1.15 13.98
N ALA A 145 -21.68 1.74 12.97
CA ALA A 145 -23.02 1.31 12.54
C ALA A 145 -23.04 -0.15 12.09
N PRO A 146 -24.09 -0.93 12.41
CA PRO A 146 -24.18 -2.34 12.04
C PRO A 146 -24.01 -2.59 10.52
N LYS A 147 -24.53 -1.68 9.68
CA LYS A 147 -24.39 -1.78 8.21
C LYS A 147 -22.94 -1.65 7.77
N ILE A 148 -22.15 -0.76 8.39
CA ILE A 148 -20.70 -0.60 8.08
C ILE A 148 -19.88 -1.78 8.61
N LYS A 149 -20.22 -2.31 9.78
CA LYS A 149 -19.57 -3.52 10.32
C LYS A 149 -19.75 -4.70 9.37
N LYS A 150 -20.96 -4.91 8.81
CA LYS A 150 -21.19 -5.94 7.79
C LYS A 150 -20.31 -5.77 6.55
N VAL A 151 -20.12 -4.51 6.09
CA VAL A 151 -19.20 -4.22 4.97
C VAL A 151 -17.77 -4.62 5.33
N THR A 152 -17.29 -4.26 6.54
CA THR A 152 -15.93 -4.58 6.99
C THR A 152 -15.73 -6.10 7.13
N GLU A 153 -16.70 -6.81 7.71
CA GLU A 153 -16.67 -8.27 7.82
C GLU A 153 -16.65 -8.95 6.43
N LEU A 154 -17.40 -8.40 5.48
CA LEU A 154 -17.40 -8.93 4.13
C LEU A 154 -16.06 -8.66 3.43
N ILE A 155 -15.45 -7.47 3.63
CA ILE A 155 -14.10 -7.17 3.15
C ILE A 155 -13.11 -8.21 3.69
N ASP A 156 -13.13 -8.51 4.99
CA ASP A 156 -12.21 -9.48 5.61
C ASP A 156 -12.32 -10.89 5.00
N LYS A 157 -13.55 -11.30 4.66
CA LYS A 157 -13.82 -12.60 4.03
C LYS A 157 -13.36 -12.68 2.58
N VAL A 158 -13.54 -11.59 1.81
CA VAL A 158 -13.29 -11.61 0.36
C VAL A 158 -11.87 -11.18 -0.02
N ALA A 159 -11.19 -10.42 0.82
CA ALA A 159 -9.86 -9.90 0.53
C ALA A 159 -8.84 -11.00 0.18
N PRO A 160 -8.72 -12.13 0.91
CA PRO A 160 -7.78 -13.20 0.59
C PRO A 160 -8.10 -13.97 -0.69
N THR A 161 -9.29 -13.77 -1.28
CA THR A 161 -9.71 -14.49 -2.49
C THR A 161 -9.31 -13.74 -3.75
N GLN A 162 -9.35 -14.43 -4.90
CA GLN A 162 -9.18 -13.83 -6.23
C GLN A 162 -10.54 -13.41 -6.86
N ALA A 163 -11.62 -13.47 -6.09
CA ALA A 163 -12.95 -13.13 -6.58
C ALA A 163 -13.02 -11.67 -7.07
N ARG A 164 -13.77 -11.46 -8.14
CA ARG A 164 -14.14 -10.13 -8.62
C ARG A 164 -15.24 -9.57 -7.73
N ILE A 165 -15.14 -8.27 -7.45
CA ILE A 165 -16.02 -7.60 -6.50
C ILE A 165 -16.61 -6.37 -7.18
N LEU A 166 -17.92 -6.26 -7.13
CA LEU A 166 -18.65 -5.06 -7.53
C LEU A 166 -19.09 -4.30 -6.26
N ILE A 167 -18.61 -3.07 -6.11
CA ILE A 167 -18.91 -2.19 -5.00
C ILE A 167 -19.97 -1.19 -5.45
N THR A 168 -21.12 -1.18 -4.81
CA THR A 168 -22.23 -0.27 -5.15
C THR A 168 -22.51 0.68 -4.00
N GLY A 169 -23.12 1.82 -4.32
CA GLY A 169 -23.56 2.81 -3.33
C GLY A 169 -23.49 4.24 -3.85
N PRO A 170 -24.24 5.17 -3.24
CA PRO A 170 -24.27 6.57 -3.66
C PRO A 170 -22.89 7.23 -3.67
N ASN A 171 -22.79 8.38 -4.37
CA ASN A 171 -21.57 9.16 -4.39
C ASN A 171 -21.17 9.64 -3.00
N GLY A 172 -19.84 9.63 -2.73
CA GLY A 172 -19.30 10.09 -1.44
C GLY A 172 -19.50 9.15 -0.26
N THR A 173 -19.97 7.92 -0.44
CA THR A 173 -20.16 6.93 0.64
C THR A 173 -18.86 6.26 1.09
N GLY A 174 -17.81 6.29 0.23
CA GLY A 174 -16.50 5.67 0.51
C GLY A 174 -16.24 4.36 -0.24
N LYS A 175 -16.79 4.17 -1.44
CA LYS A 175 -16.54 3.00 -2.31
C LYS A 175 -15.05 2.76 -2.56
N GLU A 176 -14.29 3.85 -2.78
CA GLU A 176 -12.84 3.84 -2.93
C GLU A 176 -12.13 3.25 -1.68
N LEU A 177 -12.56 3.64 -0.47
CA LEU A 177 -11.99 3.09 0.77
C LEU A 177 -12.18 1.57 0.86
N VAL A 178 -13.34 1.07 0.42
CA VAL A 178 -13.62 -0.37 0.36
C VAL A 178 -12.65 -1.08 -0.58
N ALA A 179 -12.42 -0.53 -1.78
CA ALA A 179 -11.48 -1.11 -2.74
C ALA A 179 -10.04 -1.14 -2.20
N HIS A 180 -9.58 -0.04 -1.56
CA HIS A 180 -8.28 0.02 -0.91
C HIS A 180 -8.15 -1.01 0.21
N GLN A 181 -9.15 -1.15 1.09
CA GLN A 181 -9.14 -2.12 2.19
C GLN A 181 -9.11 -3.57 1.67
N ILE A 182 -9.86 -3.88 0.60
CA ILE A 182 -9.81 -5.19 -0.05
C ILE A 182 -8.40 -5.49 -0.56
N HIS A 183 -7.77 -4.54 -1.26
CA HIS A 183 -6.42 -4.72 -1.77
C HIS A 183 -5.39 -4.88 -0.64
N GLN A 184 -5.44 -4.02 0.39
CA GLN A 184 -4.51 -4.05 1.52
C GLN A 184 -4.57 -5.36 2.33
N LYS A 185 -5.75 -5.99 2.42
CA LYS A 185 -5.96 -7.26 3.13
C LYS A 185 -5.84 -8.49 2.22
N SER A 186 -5.48 -8.32 0.94
CA SER A 186 -5.33 -9.39 -0.04
C SER A 186 -3.89 -9.89 -0.11
N ASP A 187 -3.69 -11.09 -0.68
CA ASP A 187 -2.36 -11.64 -0.98
C ASP A 187 -1.58 -10.78 -1.99
N ARG A 188 -2.28 -9.87 -2.70
CA ARG A 188 -1.68 -8.95 -3.68
C ARG A 188 -1.27 -7.59 -3.09
N TYR A 189 -1.28 -7.42 -1.77
CA TYR A 189 -1.01 -6.12 -1.12
C TYR A 189 0.41 -5.57 -1.37
N HIS A 190 1.36 -6.44 -1.76
CA HIS A 190 2.72 -6.04 -2.14
C HIS A 190 2.81 -5.51 -3.58
N HIS A 191 1.84 -5.86 -4.41
CA HIS A 191 1.75 -5.49 -5.83
C HIS A 191 0.96 -4.19 -6.02
N PRO A 192 0.98 -3.56 -7.22
CA PRO A 192 0.31 -2.29 -7.43
C PRO A 192 -1.22 -2.39 -7.33
N LEU A 193 -1.84 -1.38 -6.71
CA LEU A 193 -3.24 -1.04 -6.90
C LEU A 193 -3.31 0.09 -7.93
N ILE A 194 -3.84 -0.21 -9.10
CA ILE A 194 -4.05 0.78 -10.16
C ILE A 194 -5.52 1.20 -10.16
N GLU A 195 -5.74 2.50 -10.04
CA GLU A 195 -7.08 3.08 -9.97
C GLU A 195 -7.41 3.81 -11.28
N VAL A 196 -8.61 3.60 -11.77
CA VAL A 196 -9.13 4.28 -12.97
C VAL A 196 -10.52 4.77 -12.66
N ASN A 197 -10.72 6.08 -12.66
CA ASN A 197 -12.05 6.67 -12.62
C ASN A 197 -12.57 6.80 -14.05
N CYS A 198 -13.51 5.93 -14.41
CA CYS A 198 -14.04 5.84 -15.77
C CYS A 198 -14.84 7.07 -16.18
N ALA A 199 -15.49 7.77 -15.22
CA ALA A 199 -16.22 9.00 -15.48
C ALA A 199 -15.33 10.23 -15.73
N ALA A 200 -14.08 10.20 -15.24
CA ALA A 200 -13.14 11.33 -15.37
C ALA A 200 -12.36 11.33 -16.70
N ILE A 201 -12.43 10.25 -17.47
CA ILE A 201 -11.70 10.08 -18.73
C ILE A 201 -12.69 10.22 -19.91
N PRO A 202 -12.40 11.08 -20.90
CA PRO A 202 -13.22 11.15 -22.11
C PRO A 202 -13.42 9.78 -22.77
N SER A 203 -14.62 9.52 -23.29
CA SER A 203 -15.01 8.22 -23.86
C SER A 203 -14.07 7.74 -24.98
N GLU A 204 -13.53 8.68 -25.75
CA GLU A 204 -12.61 8.38 -26.86
C GLU A 204 -11.21 7.95 -26.36
N LEU A 205 -10.83 8.34 -25.13
CA LEU A 205 -9.52 8.04 -24.56
C LEU A 205 -9.51 6.86 -23.59
N ILE A 206 -10.70 6.46 -23.10
CA ILE A 206 -10.80 5.43 -22.07
C ILE A 206 -10.19 4.08 -22.50
N GLU A 207 -10.39 3.69 -23.76
CA GLU A 207 -9.81 2.47 -24.31
C GLU A 207 -8.28 2.53 -24.35
N SER A 208 -7.74 3.67 -24.79
CA SER A 208 -6.30 3.91 -24.82
C SER A 208 -5.69 3.92 -23.42
N GLU A 209 -6.36 4.48 -22.42
CA GLU A 209 -5.90 4.45 -21.03
C GLU A 209 -5.96 3.03 -20.45
N LEU A 210 -7.04 2.29 -20.64
CA LEU A 210 -7.21 0.96 -20.09
C LEU A 210 -6.27 -0.07 -20.75
N PHE A 211 -6.20 -0.07 -22.08
CA PHE A 211 -5.53 -1.13 -22.84
C PHE A 211 -4.18 -0.70 -23.43
N GLY A 212 -3.88 0.61 -23.45
CA GLY A 212 -2.70 1.14 -24.13
C GLY A 212 -2.90 1.31 -25.62
N HIS A 213 -1.91 1.89 -26.31
CA HIS A 213 -1.93 2.10 -27.76
C HIS A 213 -0.54 1.98 -28.37
N LEU A 214 -0.48 1.69 -29.65
CA LEU A 214 0.70 1.80 -30.48
C LEU A 214 0.79 3.21 -31.09
N LYS A 215 1.99 3.63 -31.40
CA LYS A 215 2.24 4.85 -32.17
C LYS A 215 1.44 4.83 -33.48
N GLY A 216 0.72 5.92 -33.78
CA GLY A 216 -0.10 6.04 -34.98
C GLY A 216 -1.50 5.41 -34.89
N ALA A 217 -1.91 4.82 -33.76
CA ALA A 217 -3.24 4.23 -33.60
C ALA A 217 -4.39 5.26 -33.70
N PHE A 218 -4.10 6.53 -33.42
CA PHE A 218 -4.99 7.68 -33.59
C PHE A 218 -4.15 8.95 -33.71
N THR A 219 -4.74 10.07 -34.12
CA THR A 219 -4.04 11.32 -34.49
C THR A 219 -3.06 11.85 -33.46
N SER A 220 -3.33 11.66 -32.16
CA SER A 220 -2.45 12.10 -31.06
C SER A 220 -1.55 10.99 -30.49
N ALA A 221 -1.50 9.80 -31.07
CA ALA A 221 -0.67 8.67 -30.62
C ALA A 221 0.79 8.82 -31.10
N VAL A 222 1.57 9.68 -30.47
CA VAL A 222 2.97 10.01 -30.87
C VAL A 222 3.96 8.89 -30.51
N LYS A 223 3.67 8.09 -29.47
CA LYS A 223 4.53 7.00 -28.96
C LYS A 223 3.69 5.83 -28.46
N ASP A 224 4.31 4.66 -28.35
CA ASP A 224 3.69 3.51 -27.70
C ASP A 224 3.43 3.80 -26.22
N ARG A 225 2.26 3.37 -25.72
CA ARG A 225 1.91 3.51 -24.30
C ARG A 225 1.30 2.22 -23.76
N LYS A 226 1.79 1.77 -22.60
CA LYS A 226 1.19 0.64 -21.85
C LYS A 226 -0.13 1.07 -21.23
N GLY A 227 -1.10 0.16 -21.24
CA GLY A 227 -2.39 0.39 -20.60
C GLY A 227 -2.40 0.10 -19.10
N LYS A 228 -3.49 0.49 -18.43
CA LYS A 228 -3.69 0.26 -17.00
C LYS A 228 -3.78 -1.23 -16.65
N PHE A 229 -4.34 -2.07 -17.53
CA PHE A 229 -4.32 -3.53 -17.35
C PHE A 229 -2.91 -4.09 -17.31
N GLU A 230 -2.02 -3.66 -18.21
CA GLU A 230 -0.62 -4.08 -18.19
C GLU A 230 0.10 -3.58 -16.92
N ALA A 231 -0.16 -2.32 -16.51
CA ALA A 231 0.44 -1.72 -15.32
C ALA A 231 -0.02 -2.39 -14.00
N ALA A 232 -1.23 -3.00 -14.00
CA ALA A 232 -1.79 -3.69 -12.85
C ALA A 232 -1.41 -5.17 -12.77
N THR A 233 -0.57 -5.67 -13.68
CA THR A 233 -0.16 -7.10 -13.70
C THR A 233 0.40 -7.54 -12.35
N GLN A 234 -0.02 -8.72 -11.87
CA GLN A 234 0.17 -9.31 -10.55
C GLN A 234 -0.54 -8.56 -9.40
N GLY A 235 -1.04 -7.34 -9.65
CA GLY A 235 -1.72 -6.50 -8.68
C GLY A 235 -3.24 -6.51 -8.81
N THR A 236 -3.82 -5.35 -8.53
CA THR A 236 -5.28 -5.12 -8.55
C THR A 236 -5.57 -3.90 -9.43
N LEU A 237 -6.57 -4.01 -10.30
CA LEU A 237 -7.13 -2.88 -11.05
C LEU A 237 -8.49 -2.53 -10.45
N PHE A 238 -8.63 -1.30 -10.00
CA PHE A 238 -9.88 -0.74 -9.50
C PHE A 238 -10.50 0.18 -10.55
N LEU A 239 -11.67 -0.20 -11.04
CA LEU A 239 -12.46 0.55 -12.02
C LEU A 239 -13.58 1.28 -11.28
N ASP A 240 -13.37 2.55 -10.97
CA ASP A 240 -14.41 3.39 -10.34
C ASP A 240 -15.34 3.95 -11.40
N GLU A 241 -16.63 4.05 -11.07
CA GLU A 241 -17.73 4.45 -11.92
C GLU A 241 -17.78 3.64 -13.24
N ILE A 242 -17.69 2.30 -13.11
CA ILE A 242 -17.70 1.35 -14.24
C ILE A 242 -18.94 1.51 -15.15
N GLY A 243 -20.06 2.00 -14.59
CA GLY A 243 -21.30 2.27 -15.32
C GLY A 243 -21.22 3.43 -16.31
N ASP A 244 -20.09 4.16 -16.35
CA ASP A 244 -19.87 5.27 -17.30
C ASP A 244 -19.02 4.84 -18.52
N LEU A 245 -18.59 3.58 -18.59
CA LEU A 245 -17.89 3.06 -19.76
C LEU A 245 -18.79 3.01 -21.00
N SER A 246 -18.23 3.35 -22.17
CA SER A 246 -18.86 3.09 -23.46
C SER A 246 -19.07 1.60 -23.71
N LEU A 247 -20.05 1.21 -24.50
CA LEU A 247 -20.32 -0.20 -24.84
C LEU A 247 -19.12 -0.90 -25.49
N SER A 248 -18.30 -0.16 -26.26
CA SER A 248 -17.08 -0.69 -26.87
C SER A 248 -16.01 -0.99 -25.81
N ALA A 249 -15.80 -0.08 -24.86
CA ALA A 249 -14.88 -0.30 -23.75
C ALA A 249 -15.36 -1.45 -22.84
N GLN A 250 -16.67 -1.55 -22.58
CA GLN A 250 -17.27 -2.66 -21.83
C GLN A 250 -16.97 -4.03 -22.49
N ALA A 251 -17.09 -4.12 -23.83
CA ALA A 251 -16.78 -5.36 -24.56
C ALA A 251 -15.30 -5.77 -24.42
N LYS A 252 -14.38 -4.81 -24.49
CA LYS A 252 -12.95 -5.08 -24.30
C LYS A 252 -12.61 -5.46 -22.84
N VAL A 253 -13.24 -4.80 -21.85
CA VAL A 253 -13.10 -5.20 -20.44
C VAL A 253 -13.61 -6.62 -20.23
N LEU A 254 -14.78 -6.97 -20.80
CA LEU A 254 -15.30 -8.34 -20.72
C LEU A 254 -14.31 -9.37 -21.28
N ARG A 255 -13.74 -9.10 -22.46
CA ARG A 255 -12.73 -9.98 -23.06
C ARG A 255 -11.50 -10.14 -22.14
N ALA A 256 -11.01 -9.05 -21.59
CA ALA A 256 -9.88 -9.09 -20.63
C ALA A 256 -10.21 -9.94 -19.39
N LEU A 257 -11.46 -9.89 -18.89
CA LEU A 257 -11.93 -10.70 -17.75
C LEU A 257 -12.13 -12.20 -18.09
N GLN A 258 -12.34 -12.54 -19.34
CA GLN A 258 -12.58 -13.91 -19.81
C GLN A 258 -11.27 -14.63 -20.17
N GLU A 259 -10.42 -13.93 -20.92
CA GLU A 259 -9.23 -14.50 -21.55
C GLU A 259 -7.94 -14.23 -20.76
N ASN A 260 -7.97 -13.32 -19.76
CA ASN A 260 -6.79 -12.79 -19.08
C ASN A 260 -5.75 -12.23 -20.06
N LYS A 261 -6.23 -11.64 -21.15
CA LYS A 261 -5.44 -11.03 -22.21
C LYS A 261 -6.00 -9.68 -22.60
N VAL A 262 -5.14 -8.79 -23.04
CA VAL A 262 -5.49 -7.47 -23.57
C VAL A 262 -4.77 -7.23 -24.88
N GLN A 263 -5.34 -6.38 -25.73
CA GLN A 263 -4.72 -5.88 -26.96
C GLN A 263 -4.63 -4.38 -26.88
N ARG A 264 -3.49 -3.81 -27.28
CA ARG A 264 -3.34 -2.36 -27.40
C ARG A 264 -4.14 -1.84 -28.60
N VAL A 265 -4.66 -0.62 -28.49
CA VAL A 265 -5.33 0.04 -29.62
C VAL A 265 -4.35 0.15 -30.78
N GLY A 266 -4.76 -0.31 -31.97
CA GLY A 266 -3.91 -0.39 -33.17
C GLY A 266 -3.00 -1.62 -33.23
N SER A 267 -3.23 -2.65 -32.37
CA SER A 267 -2.47 -3.90 -32.39
C SER A 267 -3.39 -5.12 -32.23
N ASP A 268 -3.08 -6.16 -32.98
CA ASP A 268 -3.74 -7.48 -32.83
C ASP A 268 -2.98 -8.42 -31.91
N LYS A 269 -1.85 -7.96 -31.32
CA LYS A 269 -1.02 -8.80 -30.45
C LYS A 269 -1.65 -8.94 -29.07
N ASP A 270 -1.89 -10.18 -28.66
CA ASP A 270 -2.34 -10.53 -27.32
C ASP A 270 -1.21 -10.34 -26.29
N ILE A 271 -1.54 -9.68 -25.18
CA ILE A 271 -0.67 -9.50 -24.03
C ILE A 271 -1.38 -10.15 -22.83
N SER A 272 -0.75 -11.18 -22.25
CA SER A 272 -1.27 -11.84 -21.05
C SER A 272 -1.14 -10.93 -19.84
N VAL A 273 -2.19 -10.85 -19.03
CA VAL A 273 -2.26 -10.06 -17.80
C VAL A 273 -2.83 -10.91 -16.66
N ASP A 274 -2.22 -10.82 -15.49
CA ASP A 274 -2.73 -11.42 -14.26
C ASP A 274 -3.16 -10.30 -13.31
N VAL A 275 -4.45 -9.93 -13.36
CA VAL A 275 -4.97 -8.77 -12.64
C VAL A 275 -6.23 -9.15 -11.88
N ARG A 276 -6.27 -8.84 -10.57
CA ARG A 276 -7.51 -8.88 -9.81
C ARG A 276 -8.34 -7.64 -10.10
N ILE A 277 -9.63 -7.82 -10.43
CA ILE A 277 -10.52 -6.71 -10.76
C ILE A 277 -11.44 -6.40 -9.59
N LEU A 278 -11.48 -5.12 -9.20
CA LEU A 278 -12.49 -4.50 -8.36
C LEU A 278 -13.20 -3.44 -9.21
N ALA A 279 -14.52 -3.38 -9.14
CA ALA A 279 -15.30 -2.37 -9.85
C ALA A 279 -16.22 -1.64 -8.87
N ALA A 280 -16.45 -0.36 -9.08
CA ALA A 280 -17.42 0.42 -8.32
C ALA A 280 -18.35 1.23 -9.20
N THR A 281 -19.57 1.50 -8.71
CA THR A 281 -20.53 2.37 -9.40
C THR A 281 -21.56 2.94 -8.43
N ASN A 282 -22.06 4.13 -8.74
CA ASN A 282 -23.21 4.72 -8.10
C ASN A 282 -24.52 4.44 -8.84
N LYS A 283 -24.45 3.90 -10.08
CA LYS A 283 -25.60 3.62 -10.93
C LYS A 283 -26.25 2.28 -10.57
N ASN A 284 -27.57 2.20 -10.81
CA ASN A 284 -28.28 0.93 -10.79
C ASN A 284 -28.02 0.19 -12.11
N LEU A 285 -27.02 -0.70 -12.13
CA LEU A 285 -26.64 -1.40 -13.36
C LEU A 285 -27.76 -2.24 -13.97
N LYS A 286 -28.73 -2.72 -13.18
CA LYS A 286 -29.89 -3.45 -13.72
C LYS A 286 -30.78 -2.53 -14.54
N GLU A 287 -30.92 -1.26 -14.15
CA GLU A 287 -31.65 -0.25 -14.95
C GLU A 287 -30.84 0.17 -16.17
N GLU A 288 -29.52 0.31 -16.05
CA GLU A 288 -28.67 0.59 -17.21
C GLU A 288 -28.66 -0.54 -18.25
N ILE A 289 -28.74 -1.80 -17.82
CA ILE A 289 -28.90 -2.96 -18.71
C ILE A 289 -30.23 -2.88 -19.47
N LYS A 290 -31.35 -2.64 -18.76
CA LYS A 290 -32.67 -2.48 -19.40
C LYS A 290 -32.69 -1.32 -20.41
N ALA A 291 -31.96 -0.28 -20.16
CA ALA A 291 -31.82 0.89 -21.01
C ALA A 291 -30.80 0.71 -22.16
N GLY A 292 -30.15 -0.45 -22.27
CA GLY A 292 -29.15 -0.74 -23.30
C GLY A 292 -27.82 0.01 -23.15
N ARG A 293 -27.53 0.62 -21.99
CA ARG A 293 -26.30 1.38 -21.73
C ARG A 293 -25.22 0.56 -21.01
N PHE A 294 -25.59 -0.61 -20.45
CA PHE A 294 -24.64 -1.53 -19.84
C PHE A 294 -24.91 -2.96 -20.31
N ARG A 295 -23.83 -3.72 -20.56
CA ARG A 295 -23.92 -5.10 -21.02
C ARG A 295 -24.21 -6.04 -19.86
N GLU A 296 -25.21 -6.93 -20.05
CA GLU A 296 -25.61 -7.93 -19.06
C GLU A 296 -24.50 -8.97 -18.80
N ASP A 297 -23.79 -9.39 -19.86
CA ASP A 297 -22.70 -10.35 -19.78
C ASP A 297 -21.52 -9.81 -18.92
N LEU A 298 -21.18 -8.53 -19.07
CA LEU A 298 -20.18 -7.86 -18.23
C LEU A 298 -20.65 -7.77 -16.77
N TYR A 299 -21.93 -7.42 -16.53
CA TYR A 299 -22.48 -7.37 -15.17
C TYR A 299 -22.31 -8.72 -14.45
N HIS A 300 -22.72 -9.82 -15.05
CA HIS A 300 -22.58 -11.15 -14.45
C HIS A 300 -21.12 -11.55 -14.23
N ARG A 301 -20.22 -11.06 -15.05
CA ARG A 301 -18.78 -11.33 -14.90
C ARG A 301 -18.13 -10.51 -13.79
N LEU A 302 -18.59 -9.29 -13.52
CA LEU A 302 -18.10 -8.40 -12.46
C LEU A 302 -18.74 -8.70 -11.10
N ALA A 303 -20.04 -8.96 -11.06
CA ALA A 303 -20.84 -9.10 -9.85
C ALA A 303 -20.77 -10.52 -9.24
N VAL A 304 -19.56 -11.08 -9.10
CA VAL A 304 -19.38 -12.37 -8.40
C VAL A 304 -19.64 -12.18 -6.91
N ILE A 305 -19.13 -11.10 -6.33
CA ILE A 305 -19.45 -10.68 -4.98
C ILE A 305 -19.88 -9.22 -5.04
N LEU A 306 -21.03 -8.93 -4.42
CA LEU A 306 -21.57 -7.57 -4.33
C LEU A 306 -21.36 -7.01 -2.93
N ILE A 307 -20.76 -5.82 -2.84
CA ILE A 307 -20.62 -5.05 -1.60
C ILE A 307 -21.39 -3.76 -1.76
N GLU A 308 -22.45 -3.60 -0.97
CA GLU A 308 -23.23 -2.37 -0.95
C GLU A 308 -22.76 -1.47 0.19
N VAL A 309 -22.27 -0.27 -0.15
CA VAL A 309 -21.84 0.74 0.82
C VAL A 309 -23.03 1.63 1.18
N PRO A 310 -23.48 1.61 2.45
CA PRO A 310 -24.69 2.33 2.85
C PRO A 310 -24.50 3.84 2.79
N PRO A 311 -25.54 4.63 2.44
CA PRO A 311 -25.51 6.08 2.53
C PRO A 311 -25.36 6.53 3.99
N LEU A 312 -24.90 7.76 4.19
CA LEU A 312 -24.69 8.31 5.54
C LEU A 312 -26.01 8.47 6.32
N SER A 313 -27.13 8.70 5.61
CA SER A 313 -28.47 8.73 6.19
C SER A 313 -28.85 7.45 6.95
N ASP A 314 -28.35 6.31 6.50
CA ASP A 314 -28.61 4.98 7.09
C ASP A 314 -27.65 4.63 8.25
N ARG A 315 -26.65 5.47 8.48
CA ARG A 315 -25.62 5.28 9.52
C ARG A 315 -25.37 6.57 10.30
N LYS A 316 -26.42 7.30 10.67
CA LYS A 316 -26.34 8.58 11.40
C LYS A 316 -25.58 8.48 12.73
N VAL A 317 -25.52 7.29 13.32
CA VAL A 317 -24.72 7.02 14.53
C VAL A 317 -23.22 7.20 14.31
N ASP A 318 -22.73 7.14 13.07
CA ASP A 318 -21.33 7.31 12.74
C ASP A 318 -20.95 8.80 12.59
N ILE A 319 -21.92 9.72 12.46
CA ILE A 319 -21.66 11.15 12.24
C ILE A 319 -20.73 11.73 13.31
N PRO A 320 -20.93 11.54 14.64
CA PRO A 320 -20.03 12.10 15.63
C PRO A 320 -18.60 11.62 15.49
N ILE A 321 -18.40 10.32 15.27
CA ILE A 321 -17.06 9.73 15.12
C ILE A 321 -16.37 10.25 13.84
N LEU A 322 -17.13 10.39 12.76
CA LEU A 322 -16.63 10.98 11.51
C LEU A 322 -16.26 12.46 11.68
N VAL A 323 -17.05 13.22 12.41
CA VAL A 323 -16.78 14.65 12.71
C VAL A 323 -15.48 14.79 13.49
N GLU A 324 -15.30 14.05 14.57
CA GLU A 324 -14.08 14.05 15.38
C GLU A 324 -12.85 13.66 14.55
N HIS A 325 -13.02 12.63 13.72
CA HIS A 325 -11.97 12.20 12.81
C HIS A 325 -11.57 13.31 11.83
N PHE A 326 -12.53 13.97 11.18
CA PHE A 326 -12.25 15.03 10.21
C PHE A 326 -11.65 16.26 10.87
N ILE A 327 -12.13 16.67 12.05
CA ILE A 327 -11.51 17.76 12.83
C ILE A 327 -10.03 17.46 13.09
N SER A 328 -9.71 16.23 13.56
CA SER A 328 -8.33 15.81 13.81
C SER A 328 -7.50 15.75 12.53
N GLN A 329 -8.07 15.23 11.44
CA GLN A 329 -7.38 15.08 10.16
C GLN A 329 -7.05 16.45 9.53
N ILE A 330 -8.02 17.36 9.51
CA ILE A 330 -7.89 18.73 8.97
C ILE A 330 -6.89 19.53 9.79
N SER A 331 -7.02 19.49 11.13
CA SER A 331 -6.08 20.14 12.03
C SER A 331 -4.63 19.75 11.76
N LYS A 332 -4.37 18.44 11.60
CA LYS A 332 -3.01 17.92 11.31
C LYS A 332 -2.51 18.29 9.92
N LYS A 333 -3.41 18.30 8.92
CA LYS A 333 -3.04 18.58 7.53
C LYS A 333 -2.73 20.06 7.31
N ASP A 334 -3.59 20.94 7.85
CA ASP A 334 -3.58 22.37 7.53
C ASP A 334 -2.92 23.19 8.64
N GLY A 335 -2.46 22.56 9.74
CA GLY A 335 -1.84 23.24 10.89
C GLY A 335 -2.83 24.11 11.70
N ILE A 336 -4.14 23.89 11.54
CA ILE A 336 -5.18 24.65 12.24
C ILE A 336 -5.40 24.06 13.64
N PRO A 337 -5.55 24.87 14.70
CA PRO A 337 -5.87 24.37 16.03
C PRO A 337 -7.14 23.50 16.05
N ILE A 338 -7.12 22.41 16.83
CA ILE A 338 -8.29 21.55 17.00
C ILE A 338 -9.43 22.38 17.62
N LYS A 339 -10.57 22.42 16.95
CA LYS A 339 -11.79 23.04 17.48
C LYS A 339 -12.68 22.00 18.16
N LYS A 340 -13.28 22.39 19.27
CA LYS A 340 -14.35 21.60 19.91
C LYS A 340 -15.66 21.81 19.16
N ILE A 341 -16.58 20.89 19.28
CA ILE A 341 -17.95 21.02 18.73
C ILE A 341 -18.99 20.82 19.82
N ASP A 342 -20.00 21.65 19.84
CA ASP A 342 -21.10 21.57 20.81
C ASP A 342 -21.99 20.37 20.53
N THR A 343 -22.58 19.83 21.60
CA THR A 343 -23.57 18.74 21.50
C THR A 343 -24.78 19.15 20.64
N ALA A 344 -25.26 20.40 20.78
CA ALA A 344 -26.36 20.90 19.97
C ALA A 344 -26.00 20.97 18.46
N ALA A 345 -24.76 21.32 18.13
CA ALA A 345 -24.26 21.30 16.77
C ALA A 345 -24.20 19.86 16.21
N LEU A 346 -23.71 18.89 16.99
CA LEU A 346 -23.70 17.48 16.61
C LEU A 346 -25.10 16.90 16.36
N VAL A 347 -26.08 17.26 17.22
CA VAL A 347 -27.48 16.85 17.02
C VAL A 347 -28.02 17.39 15.71
N LEU A 348 -27.73 18.65 15.38
CA LEU A 348 -28.16 19.26 14.13
C LEU A 348 -27.50 18.54 12.92
N LEU A 349 -26.19 18.24 12.94
CA LEU A 349 -25.51 17.52 11.88
C LEU A 349 -26.13 16.13 11.62
N LYS A 350 -26.65 15.45 12.66
CA LYS A 350 -27.37 14.17 12.49
C LYS A 350 -28.70 14.29 11.76
N GLN A 351 -29.29 15.48 11.73
CA GLN A 351 -30.60 15.73 11.10
C GLN A 351 -30.49 16.05 9.61
N TYR A 352 -29.31 16.47 9.15
CA TYR A 352 -29.08 16.80 7.74
C TYR A 352 -29.22 15.56 6.85
N PRO A 353 -29.73 15.72 5.60
CA PRO A 353 -29.96 14.62 4.66
C PRO A 353 -28.66 14.01 4.12
N TRP A 354 -27.59 14.77 4.05
CA TRP A 354 -26.27 14.37 3.54
C TRP A 354 -26.34 13.71 2.16
N SER A 355 -26.90 14.39 1.17
CA SER A 355 -27.02 13.91 -0.21
C SER A 355 -25.67 13.55 -0.83
N GLY A 356 -24.61 14.31 -0.51
CA GLY A 356 -23.21 14.01 -0.87
C GLY A 356 -22.47 13.10 0.12
N ASN A 357 -23.20 12.52 1.09
CA ASN A 357 -22.72 11.54 2.05
C ASN A 357 -21.48 12.01 2.86
N VAL A 358 -20.49 11.14 3.03
CA VAL A 358 -19.29 11.42 3.83
C VAL A 358 -18.42 12.50 3.19
N ARG A 359 -18.43 12.60 1.84
CA ARG A 359 -17.69 13.66 1.14
C ARG A 359 -18.26 15.04 1.47
N GLU A 360 -19.57 15.17 1.49
CA GLU A 360 -20.26 16.41 1.87
C GLU A 360 -20.01 16.76 3.34
N LEU A 361 -20.18 15.79 4.25
CA LEU A 361 -19.87 15.97 5.67
C LEU A 361 -18.43 16.48 5.87
N ARG A 362 -17.44 15.87 5.24
CA ARG A 362 -16.04 16.30 5.32
C ARG A 362 -15.86 17.75 4.88
N ASN A 363 -16.45 18.13 3.73
CA ASN A 363 -16.36 19.50 3.20
C ASN A 363 -17.01 20.52 4.15
N VAL A 364 -18.13 20.16 4.80
CA VAL A 364 -18.77 21.00 5.81
C VAL A 364 -17.87 21.16 7.02
N ILE A 365 -17.27 20.09 7.53
CA ILE A 365 -16.35 20.17 8.68
C ILE A 365 -15.11 21.00 8.32
N GLU A 366 -14.54 20.85 7.12
CA GLU A 366 -13.42 21.66 6.65
C GLU A 366 -13.77 23.15 6.65
N ARG A 367 -14.95 23.51 6.14
CA ARG A 367 -15.47 24.88 6.17
C ARG A 367 -15.66 25.41 7.58
N LEU A 368 -16.19 24.59 8.49
CA LEU A 368 -16.38 24.95 9.90
C LEU A 368 -15.05 25.10 10.65
N MET A 369 -14.05 24.31 10.32
CA MET A 369 -12.70 24.44 10.87
C MET A 369 -12.02 25.75 10.44
N ILE A 370 -12.31 26.23 9.25
CA ILE A 370 -11.74 27.49 8.72
C ILE A 370 -12.53 28.69 9.23
N LEU A 371 -13.86 28.70 9.06
CA LEU A 371 -14.71 29.87 9.22
C LEU A 371 -15.49 29.91 10.55
N GLY A 372 -15.66 28.79 11.23
CA GLY A 372 -16.45 28.69 12.46
C GLY A 372 -15.68 29.14 13.70
N ASP A 373 -16.43 29.35 14.78
CA ASP A 373 -15.90 29.68 16.10
C ASP A 373 -15.27 28.45 16.80
N ASN A 374 -14.68 28.66 17.97
CA ASN A 374 -14.26 27.58 18.86
C ASN A 374 -14.89 27.83 20.26
N PRO A 375 -15.84 26.99 20.67
CA PRO A 375 -16.35 25.78 20.01
C PRO A 375 -17.22 26.05 18.77
N ILE A 376 -17.34 25.08 17.87
CA ILE A 376 -18.26 25.07 16.73
C ILE A 376 -19.68 24.92 17.30
N THR A 377 -20.53 25.92 17.06
CA THR A 377 -21.89 26.01 17.62
C THR A 377 -22.96 25.67 16.58
N LYS A 378 -24.21 25.50 17.05
CA LYS A 378 -25.37 25.35 16.16
C LYS A 378 -25.48 26.51 15.15
N LYS A 379 -25.15 27.76 15.57
CA LYS A 379 -25.16 28.94 14.70
C LYS A 379 -24.20 28.79 13.52
N ASN A 380 -22.99 28.27 13.77
CA ASN A 380 -22.03 28.04 12.73
C ASN A 380 -22.52 26.98 11.73
N ILE A 381 -23.20 25.91 12.20
CA ILE A 381 -23.77 24.91 11.31
C ILE A 381 -24.82 25.52 10.37
N VAL A 382 -25.76 26.31 10.94
CA VAL A 382 -26.82 26.96 10.14
C VAL A 382 -26.24 27.95 9.11
N GLN A 383 -25.14 28.60 9.45
CA GLN A 383 -24.49 29.60 8.59
C GLN A 383 -23.67 28.98 7.48
N PHE A 384 -22.96 27.86 7.74
CA PHE A 384 -21.94 27.32 6.86
C PHE A 384 -22.24 25.94 6.28
N ALA A 385 -23.23 25.18 6.79
CA ALA A 385 -23.68 23.95 6.16
C ALA A 385 -24.55 24.26 4.92
N PRO A 386 -24.64 23.35 3.95
CA PRO A 386 -25.52 23.53 2.80
C PRO A 386 -26.97 23.64 3.27
N LYS A 387 -27.73 24.49 2.56
CA LYS A 387 -29.16 24.65 2.79
C LYS A 387 -29.96 23.49 2.23
#